data_21c934ac071b738d647bab4ee87d30e4
#
_entry.id   21c934ac071b738d647bab4ee87d30e4
#
_cell.length_a   1.000
_cell.length_b   1.000
_cell.length_c   1.000
_cell.angle_alpha   90.00
_cell.angle_beta   90.00
_cell.angle_gamma   90.00
#
_symmetry.space_group_name_H-M   'P 1'
#
loop_
_entity.id
_entity.type
_entity.pdbx_description
1 polymer ?
#
loop_
_entity_poly.entity_id
_entity_poly.type
_entity_poly.pdbx_seq_one_letter_code
_entity_poly.pdbx_strand_id
1 'polypeptide(L)'
;METEQFWRENCSVEYDTLLEKIPEIIHLPWIGNEYSEQERRILIVGDSHYSKDKEAWGIDFTRGIINQCTELNVSDSWDMQKNLLCIFGITDEQVARFWRSVAFCNMVQEPMPTSGTKPTYEQFVKGGKILKEIINIIKPTDCIIVGVRSERQCAIREWENNKILSKQFGERIGNADPFYGTYTYPDGGKMNVINIKHTTFVLKREEQDEWAKFIESHLSEAFTQLSNI
;
A
#
# COMPACT_ATOMS: atom_id res chain seq x y z
N MET A 1 -13.24 28.00 -0.30
CA MET A 1 -13.74 27.13 0.78
C MET A 1 -14.64 26.03 0.23
N GLU A 2 -14.33 25.44 -0.94
CA GLU A 2 -15.09 24.35 -1.57
C GLU A 2 -14.21 23.20 -2.11
N THR A 3 -12.93 23.16 -1.76
CA THR A 3 -11.98 22.16 -2.27
C THR A 3 -11.74 20.98 -1.30
N GLU A 4 -12.47 20.91 -0.18
CA GLU A 4 -12.06 20.03 0.93
C GLU A 4 -12.67 18.61 0.96
N GLN A 5 -13.52 18.19 0.03
CA GLN A 5 -14.21 16.91 0.22
C GLN A 5 -14.49 16.06 -1.03
N PHE A 6 -13.92 16.37 -2.18
CA PHE A 6 -14.20 15.60 -3.41
C PHE A 6 -13.75 14.11 -3.32
N TRP A 7 -12.77 13.78 -2.49
CA TRP A 7 -12.33 12.40 -2.27
C TRP A 7 -13.31 11.56 -1.43
N ARG A 8 -14.25 12.17 -0.70
CA ARG A 8 -15.19 11.44 0.18
C ARG A 8 -16.18 10.55 -0.54
N GLU A 9 -16.40 10.78 -1.82
CA GLU A 9 -17.27 9.89 -2.63
C GLU A 9 -16.62 8.52 -2.86
N ASN A 10 -15.29 8.44 -2.83
CA ASN A 10 -14.52 7.25 -3.12
C ASN A 10 -13.78 6.67 -1.90
N CYS A 11 -13.68 7.41 -0.79
CA CYS A 11 -12.91 7.05 0.38
C CYS A 11 -13.78 7.03 1.66
N SER A 12 -13.68 5.96 2.43
CA SER A 12 -14.33 5.82 3.73
C SER A 12 -13.62 6.66 4.79
N VAL A 13 -14.41 7.23 5.70
CA VAL A 13 -13.96 7.94 6.92
C VAL A 13 -14.28 7.15 8.21
N GLU A 14 -14.74 5.93 8.07
CA GLU A 14 -15.18 5.08 9.18
C GLU A 14 -14.12 4.91 10.28
N TYR A 15 -12.85 4.86 9.88
CA TYR A 15 -11.73 4.60 10.78
C TYR A 15 -11.05 5.86 11.32
N ASP A 16 -11.43 7.06 10.85
CA ASP A 16 -10.69 8.32 11.09
C ASP A 16 -10.52 8.63 12.58
N THR A 17 -11.58 8.48 13.36
CA THR A 17 -11.54 8.75 14.80
C THR A 17 -10.49 7.91 15.55
N LEU A 18 -10.16 6.73 15.04
CA LEU A 18 -9.11 5.87 15.60
C LEU A 18 -7.74 6.18 14.99
N LEU A 19 -7.68 6.38 13.67
CA LEU A 19 -6.46 6.67 12.94
C LEU A 19 -5.81 7.99 13.38
N GLU A 20 -6.59 9.04 13.59
CA GLU A 20 -6.11 10.34 14.07
C GLU A 20 -5.46 10.29 15.46
N LYS A 21 -5.73 9.24 16.24
CA LYS A 21 -5.11 9.03 17.55
C LYS A 21 -3.74 8.35 17.49
N ILE A 22 -3.33 7.87 16.31
CA ILE A 22 -2.01 7.26 16.16
C ILE A 22 -0.94 8.34 16.35
N PRO A 23 -0.03 8.19 17.32
CA PRO A 23 1.05 9.16 17.52
C PRO A 23 1.87 9.34 16.26
N GLU A 24 2.18 10.58 15.93
CA GLU A 24 3.03 10.96 14.80
C GLU A 24 2.49 10.61 13.40
N ILE A 25 1.20 10.24 13.27
CA ILE A 25 0.57 10.14 11.96
C ILE A 25 0.54 11.53 11.32
N ILE A 26 0.97 11.61 10.07
CA ILE A 26 0.97 12.87 9.30
C ILE A 26 -0.12 12.82 8.23
N HIS A 27 -0.26 11.66 7.58
CA HIS A 27 -1.24 11.44 6.52
C HIS A 27 -2.11 10.24 6.84
N LEU A 28 -3.42 10.44 6.84
CA LEU A 28 -4.38 9.34 6.94
C LEU A 28 -4.29 8.46 5.70
N PRO A 29 -4.43 7.13 5.85
CA PRO A 29 -4.49 6.22 4.71
C PRO A 29 -5.70 6.51 3.82
N TRP A 30 -5.59 6.19 2.56
CA TRP A 30 -6.74 5.96 1.70
C TRP A 30 -7.40 4.65 2.11
N ILE A 31 -8.70 4.66 2.32
CA ILE A 31 -9.51 3.47 2.55
C ILE A 31 -10.69 3.58 1.59
N GLY A 32 -10.67 2.80 0.52
CA GLY A 32 -11.75 2.85 -0.46
C GLY A 32 -13.12 2.63 0.20
N ASN A 33 -14.15 3.30 -0.28
CA ASN A 33 -15.48 3.25 0.33
C ASN A 33 -16.14 1.86 0.24
N GLU A 34 -15.65 0.96 -0.62
CA GLU A 34 -16.07 -0.44 -0.75
C GLU A 34 -15.14 -1.41 0.03
N TYR A 35 -14.08 -0.91 0.70
CA TYR A 35 -13.04 -1.74 1.34
C TYR A 35 -13.59 -2.67 2.42
N SER A 36 -14.47 -2.17 3.31
CA SER A 36 -15.03 -2.96 4.41
C SER A 36 -15.99 -4.04 3.96
N GLU A 37 -16.55 -3.92 2.76
CA GLU A 37 -17.47 -4.87 2.14
C GLU A 37 -16.76 -6.01 1.41
N GLN A 38 -15.43 -5.87 1.17
CA GLN A 38 -14.65 -6.86 0.46
C GLN A 38 -14.43 -8.11 1.32
N GLU A 39 -14.55 -9.29 0.70
CA GLU A 39 -14.19 -10.56 1.34
C GLU A 39 -12.70 -10.58 1.71
N ARG A 40 -11.86 -10.11 0.78
CA ARG A 40 -10.43 -9.89 1.00
C ARG A 40 -10.15 -8.39 1.10
N ARG A 41 -9.89 -7.91 2.32
CA ARG A 41 -9.52 -6.52 2.58
C ARG A 41 -8.02 -6.34 2.34
N ILE A 42 -7.67 -5.69 1.24
CA ILE A 42 -6.29 -5.59 0.76
C ILE A 42 -5.72 -4.22 1.11
N LEU A 43 -4.59 -4.20 1.82
CA LEU A 43 -3.80 -3.00 2.07
C LEU A 43 -2.57 -3.00 1.16
N ILE A 44 -2.40 -1.93 0.40
CA ILE A 44 -1.22 -1.67 -0.42
C ILE A 44 -0.35 -0.64 0.30
N VAL A 45 0.94 -0.93 0.49
CA VAL A 45 1.88 -0.07 1.21
C VAL A 45 2.99 0.39 0.26
N GLY A 46 3.02 1.68 -0.03
CA GLY A 46 4.10 2.33 -0.79
C GLY A 46 5.27 2.79 0.10
N ASP A 47 6.18 3.56 -0.50
CA ASP A 47 7.38 4.09 0.17
C ASP A 47 7.10 5.38 0.95
N SER A 48 6.93 6.46 0.19
CA SER A 48 6.75 7.82 0.67
C SER A 48 6.13 8.68 -0.43
N HIS A 49 5.50 9.77 -0.05
CA HIS A 49 5.13 10.82 -0.98
C HIS A 49 6.32 11.68 -1.36
N TYR A 50 6.17 12.43 -2.46
CA TYR A 50 7.12 13.44 -2.89
C TYR A 50 6.42 14.78 -2.95
N SER A 51 6.91 15.77 -2.20
CA SER A 51 6.42 17.15 -2.27
C SER A 51 7.49 18.10 -1.77
N LYS A 52 7.73 19.18 -2.53
CA LYS A 52 8.55 20.31 -2.08
C LYS A 52 7.77 21.30 -1.22
N ASP A 53 6.46 21.31 -1.41
CA ASP A 53 5.55 22.20 -0.72
C ASP A 53 5.08 21.53 0.58
N LYS A 54 5.60 22.03 1.70
CA LYS A 54 5.22 21.54 3.02
C LYS A 54 3.80 21.97 3.43
N GLU A 55 3.28 23.05 2.86
CA GLU A 55 1.92 23.53 3.14
C GLU A 55 0.87 22.58 2.53
N ALA A 56 1.24 21.85 1.47
CA ALA A 56 0.39 20.81 0.90
C ALA A 56 0.30 19.52 1.75
N TRP A 57 1.08 19.40 2.84
CA TRP A 57 1.15 18.20 3.66
C TRP A 57 0.01 18.10 4.68
N GLY A 58 -1.21 18.32 4.24
CA GLY A 58 -2.39 18.11 5.08
C GLY A 58 -2.60 16.65 5.45
N ILE A 59 -3.41 16.41 6.46
CA ILE A 59 -3.73 15.06 6.96
C ILE A 59 -4.34 14.17 5.87
N ASP A 60 -5.04 14.75 4.91
CA ASP A 60 -5.70 14.06 3.78
C ASP A 60 -4.83 13.98 2.52
N PHE A 61 -3.53 14.27 2.59
CA PHE A 61 -2.65 14.30 1.42
C PHE A 61 -2.66 12.99 0.62
N THR A 62 -2.53 11.83 1.31
CA THR A 62 -2.64 10.51 0.66
C THR A 62 -3.98 10.33 -0.05
N ARG A 63 -5.06 10.76 0.58
CA ARG A 63 -6.43 10.66 0.05
C ARG A 63 -6.60 11.49 -1.22
N GLY A 64 -6.11 12.72 -1.22
CA GLY A 64 -6.14 13.57 -2.40
C GLY A 64 -5.37 12.98 -3.59
N ILE A 65 -4.19 12.40 -3.31
CA ILE A 65 -3.37 11.74 -4.34
C ILE A 65 -4.08 10.51 -4.93
N ILE A 66 -4.60 9.62 -4.08
CA ILE A 66 -5.26 8.40 -4.59
C ILE A 66 -6.59 8.72 -5.26
N ASN A 67 -7.33 9.72 -4.77
CA ASN A 67 -8.57 10.13 -5.46
C ASN A 67 -8.29 10.60 -6.89
N GLN A 68 -7.19 11.33 -7.14
CA GLN A 68 -6.82 11.66 -8.52
C GLN A 68 -6.60 10.41 -9.37
N CYS A 69 -6.05 9.33 -8.79
CA CYS A 69 -5.87 8.07 -9.50
C CYS A 69 -7.19 7.42 -9.90
N THR A 70 -8.31 7.67 -9.19
CA THR A 70 -9.62 7.09 -9.56
C THR A 70 -10.19 7.67 -10.85
N GLU A 71 -9.69 8.84 -11.27
CA GLU A 71 -10.16 9.57 -12.46
C GLU A 71 -9.24 9.37 -13.67
N LEU A 72 -8.09 8.71 -13.50
CA LEU A 72 -7.11 8.50 -14.54
C LEU A 72 -7.30 7.14 -15.23
N ASN A 73 -7.03 7.09 -16.54
CA ASN A 73 -6.80 5.83 -17.23
C ASN A 73 -5.51 5.18 -16.73
N VAL A 74 -5.37 3.87 -16.93
CA VAL A 74 -4.15 3.13 -16.57
C VAL A 74 -2.91 3.79 -17.19
N SER A 75 -2.99 4.21 -18.47
CA SER A 75 -1.87 4.84 -19.19
C SER A 75 -1.45 6.18 -18.60
N ASP A 76 -2.38 6.93 -18.01
CA ASP A 76 -2.18 8.28 -17.48
C ASP A 76 -1.80 8.27 -15.99
N SER A 77 -1.94 7.12 -15.33
CA SER A 77 -1.54 6.90 -13.94
C SER A 77 -0.01 7.06 -13.78
N TRP A 78 0.41 7.48 -12.59
CA TRP A 78 1.84 7.54 -12.27
C TRP A 78 2.48 6.14 -12.31
N ASP A 79 3.79 6.08 -12.63
CA ASP A 79 4.49 4.81 -12.89
C ASP A 79 4.26 3.72 -11.83
N MET A 80 4.21 4.09 -10.55
CA MET A 80 3.97 3.11 -9.48
C MET A 80 2.58 2.50 -9.60
N GLN A 81 1.55 3.34 -9.72
CA GLN A 81 0.15 2.92 -9.80
C GLN A 81 -0.11 2.20 -11.13
N LYS A 82 0.35 2.76 -12.24
CA LYS A 82 0.23 2.17 -13.57
C LYS A 82 0.73 0.73 -13.61
N ASN A 83 1.98 0.51 -13.16
CA ASN A 83 2.56 -0.83 -13.19
C ASN A 83 1.88 -1.78 -12.21
N LEU A 84 1.40 -1.27 -11.06
CA LEU A 84 0.60 -2.06 -10.13
C LEU A 84 -0.72 -2.49 -10.78
N LEU A 85 -1.45 -1.57 -11.40
CA LEU A 85 -2.69 -1.87 -12.13
C LEU A 85 -2.45 -2.89 -13.26
N CYS A 86 -1.35 -2.75 -14.02
CA CYS A 86 -0.96 -3.71 -15.04
C CYS A 86 -0.68 -5.12 -14.48
N ILE A 87 -0.06 -5.23 -13.30
CA ILE A 87 0.21 -6.53 -12.64
C ILE A 87 -1.12 -7.24 -12.31
N PHE A 88 -2.13 -6.50 -11.90
CA PHE A 88 -3.48 -7.06 -11.62
C PHE A 88 -4.37 -7.18 -12.88
N GLY A 89 -3.91 -6.73 -14.03
CA GLY A 89 -4.68 -6.77 -15.29
C GLY A 89 -5.88 -5.81 -15.31
N ILE A 90 -5.82 -4.72 -14.54
CA ILE A 90 -6.89 -3.73 -14.42
C ILE A 90 -7.01 -2.92 -15.71
N THR A 91 -8.23 -2.80 -16.24
CA THR A 91 -8.57 -1.95 -17.39
C THR A 91 -8.93 -0.53 -16.95
N ASP A 92 -9.01 0.40 -17.92
CA ASP A 92 -9.36 1.81 -17.64
C ASP A 92 -10.71 1.94 -16.92
N GLU A 93 -11.71 1.13 -17.30
CA GLU A 93 -13.04 1.14 -16.70
C GLU A 93 -13.04 0.60 -15.25
N GLN A 94 -12.03 -0.16 -14.87
CA GLN A 94 -11.89 -0.79 -13.57
C GLN A 94 -11.09 0.04 -12.56
N VAL A 95 -10.31 1.05 -13.02
CA VAL A 95 -9.39 1.82 -12.15
C VAL A 95 -10.10 2.41 -10.93
N ALA A 96 -11.23 3.08 -11.15
CA ALA A 96 -11.96 3.70 -10.03
C ALA A 96 -12.44 2.65 -9.02
N ARG A 97 -12.96 1.52 -9.49
CA ARG A 97 -13.43 0.43 -8.62
C ARG A 97 -12.29 -0.24 -7.88
N PHE A 98 -11.13 -0.42 -8.54
CA PHE A 98 -9.92 -0.92 -7.88
C PHE A 98 -9.58 -0.07 -6.66
N TRP A 99 -9.48 1.25 -6.82
CA TRP A 99 -9.14 2.13 -5.70
C TRP A 99 -10.24 2.20 -4.63
N ARG A 100 -11.53 2.07 -5.00
CA ARG A 100 -12.61 1.98 -4.01
C ARG A 100 -12.61 0.68 -3.20
N SER A 101 -12.03 -0.40 -3.74
CA SER A 101 -12.01 -1.72 -3.08
C SER A 101 -10.79 -1.98 -2.20
N VAL A 102 -9.75 -1.13 -2.24
CA VAL A 102 -8.50 -1.32 -1.49
C VAL A 102 -8.23 -0.19 -0.49
N ALA A 103 -7.33 -0.46 0.46
CA ALA A 103 -6.68 0.58 1.25
C ALA A 103 -5.26 0.83 0.73
N PHE A 104 -4.78 2.07 0.87
CA PHE A 104 -3.42 2.47 0.51
C PHE A 104 -2.82 3.42 1.56
N CYS A 105 -1.57 3.20 1.91
CA CYS A 105 -0.77 4.17 2.64
C CYS A 105 0.70 4.08 2.22
N ASN A 106 1.47 5.10 2.52
CA ASN A 106 2.92 5.01 2.45
C ASN A 106 3.49 4.64 3.83
N MET A 107 4.55 3.82 3.82
CA MET A 107 5.24 3.43 5.06
C MET A 107 5.85 4.64 5.75
N VAL A 108 6.55 5.50 4.98
CA VAL A 108 7.15 6.72 5.50
C VAL A 108 6.13 7.86 5.40
N GLN A 109 5.83 8.46 6.55
CA GLN A 109 4.80 9.51 6.66
C GLN A 109 5.29 10.86 6.13
N GLU A 110 6.59 11.16 6.29
CA GLU A 110 7.16 12.43 5.85
C GLU A 110 7.38 12.41 4.34
N PRO A 111 6.85 13.37 3.57
CA PRO A 111 7.11 13.45 2.15
C PRO A 111 8.58 13.77 1.86
N MET A 112 9.12 13.12 0.83
CA MET A 112 10.46 13.41 0.35
C MET A 112 10.45 14.63 -0.57
N PRO A 113 11.51 15.46 -0.56
CA PRO A 113 11.54 16.69 -1.37
C PRO A 113 11.56 16.44 -2.88
N THR A 114 12.04 15.26 -3.30
CA THR A 114 12.07 14.83 -4.73
C THR A 114 11.93 13.33 -4.85
N SER A 115 11.52 12.83 -6.01
CA SER A 115 11.47 11.39 -6.32
C SER A 115 12.85 10.70 -6.29
N GLY A 116 13.94 11.47 -6.36
CA GLY A 116 15.31 10.95 -6.21
C GLY A 116 15.78 10.86 -4.75
N THR A 117 15.10 11.52 -3.82
CA THR A 117 15.43 11.48 -2.40
C THR A 117 14.86 10.20 -1.77
N LYS A 118 15.72 9.43 -1.12
CA LYS A 118 15.31 8.20 -0.44
C LYS A 118 15.08 8.48 1.04
N PRO A 119 14.01 7.92 1.63
CA PRO A 119 13.83 7.95 3.07
C PRO A 119 15.03 7.31 3.81
N THR A 120 15.33 7.80 5.00
CA THR A 120 16.36 7.25 5.87
C THR A 120 15.90 5.97 6.57
N TYR A 121 16.84 5.25 7.16
CA TYR A 121 16.56 4.08 8.00
C TYR A 121 15.60 4.44 9.15
N GLU A 122 15.86 5.55 9.84
CA GLU A 122 15.06 6.00 10.98
C GLU A 122 13.62 6.32 10.58
N GLN A 123 13.43 6.94 9.39
CA GLN A 123 12.10 7.22 8.84
C GLN A 123 11.35 5.92 8.54
N PHE A 124 12.01 4.91 8.00
CA PHE A 124 11.38 3.60 7.78
C PHE A 124 11.02 2.92 9.11
N VAL A 125 11.89 2.92 10.12
CA VAL A 125 11.60 2.33 11.43
C VAL A 125 10.41 3.02 12.11
N LYS A 126 10.39 4.36 12.07
CA LYS A 126 9.25 5.15 12.57
C LYS A 126 7.97 4.82 11.80
N GLY A 127 8.05 4.81 10.47
CA GLY A 127 6.92 4.47 9.61
C GLY A 127 6.37 3.06 9.84
N GLY A 128 7.25 2.08 10.08
CA GLY A 128 6.85 0.72 10.43
C GLY A 128 6.02 0.61 11.72
N LYS A 129 6.30 1.47 12.71
CA LYS A 129 5.49 1.55 13.95
C LYS A 129 4.11 2.11 13.65
N ILE A 130 4.03 3.20 12.89
CA ILE A 130 2.76 3.82 12.48
C ILE A 130 1.94 2.85 11.63
N LEU A 131 2.58 2.19 10.64
CA LEU A 131 1.93 1.19 9.80
C LEU A 131 1.34 0.05 10.61
N LYS A 132 2.02 -0.42 11.66
CA LYS A 132 1.49 -1.45 12.57
C LYS A 132 0.18 -1.01 13.23
N GLU A 133 0.09 0.23 13.69
CA GLU A 133 -1.13 0.75 14.29
C GLU A 133 -2.25 0.90 13.24
N ILE A 134 -1.95 1.38 12.02
CA ILE A 134 -2.91 1.41 10.91
C ILE A 134 -3.45 0.02 10.64
N ILE A 135 -2.59 -0.99 10.48
CA ILE A 135 -2.96 -2.40 10.26
C ILE A 135 -3.89 -2.90 11.38
N ASN A 136 -3.58 -2.61 12.63
CA ASN A 136 -4.39 -3.05 13.77
C ASN A 136 -5.78 -2.39 13.81
N ILE A 137 -5.93 -1.21 13.24
CA ILE A 137 -7.21 -0.49 13.16
C ILE A 137 -8.06 -0.98 12.00
N ILE A 138 -7.50 -0.97 10.77
CA ILE A 138 -8.29 -1.28 9.56
C ILE A 138 -8.41 -2.78 9.27
N LYS A 139 -7.64 -3.62 9.97
CA LYS A 139 -7.72 -5.09 9.94
C LYS A 139 -7.73 -5.69 8.52
N PRO A 140 -6.73 -5.42 7.66
CA PRO A 140 -6.66 -6.06 6.35
C PRO A 140 -6.51 -7.58 6.49
N THR A 141 -6.99 -8.32 5.49
CA THR A 141 -6.74 -9.76 5.37
C THR A 141 -5.44 -10.04 4.63
N ASP A 142 -5.04 -9.11 3.76
CA ASP A 142 -3.86 -9.20 2.92
C ASP A 142 -3.14 -7.84 2.85
N CYS A 143 -1.82 -7.89 2.82
CA CYS A 143 -0.97 -6.71 2.72
C CYS A 143 0.08 -6.89 1.64
N ILE A 144 0.15 -5.96 0.71
CA ILE A 144 1.14 -5.92 -0.37
C ILE A 144 2.09 -4.74 -0.11
N ILE A 145 3.31 -5.04 0.32
CA ILE A 145 4.35 -4.03 0.53
C ILE A 145 5.11 -3.84 -0.78
N VAL A 146 5.01 -2.65 -1.36
CA VAL A 146 5.64 -2.31 -2.63
C VAL A 146 7.06 -1.81 -2.39
N GLY A 147 8.06 -2.68 -2.64
CA GLY A 147 9.48 -2.38 -2.54
C GLY A 147 10.27 -3.31 -1.61
N VAL A 148 11.29 -3.95 -2.16
CA VAL A 148 12.11 -5.00 -1.52
C VAL A 148 13.43 -4.48 -0.92
N ARG A 149 13.60 -3.17 -0.72
CA ARG A 149 14.87 -2.62 -0.19
C ARG A 149 15.11 -3.04 1.26
N SER A 150 16.38 -3.20 1.60
CA SER A 150 16.83 -3.58 2.95
C SER A 150 16.32 -2.66 4.05
N GLU A 151 16.21 -1.37 3.78
CA GLU A 151 15.73 -0.37 4.73
C GLU A 151 14.27 -0.62 5.12
N ARG A 152 13.42 -1.01 4.15
CA ARG A 152 12.01 -1.39 4.42
C ARG A 152 11.91 -2.69 5.19
N GLN A 153 12.75 -3.66 4.85
CA GLN A 153 12.82 -4.89 5.63
C GLN A 153 13.21 -4.62 7.09
N CYS A 154 14.02 -3.59 7.35
CA CYS A 154 14.33 -3.15 8.70
C CYS A 154 13.12 -2.58 9.44
N ALA A 155 12.21 -1.87 8.74
CA ALA A 155 11.00 -1.33 9.34
C ALA A 155 10.09 -2.42 9.93
N ILE A 156 10.07 -3.60 9.32
CA ILE A 156 9.27 -4.76 9.76
C ILE A 156 10.08 -5.78 10.56
N ARG A 157 11.40 -5.59 10.72
CA ARG A 157 12.25 -6.51 11.50
C ARG A 157 11.80 -6.61 12.96
N GLU A 158 11.33 -5.52 13.54
CA GLU A 158 10.78 -5.52 14.89
C GLU A 158 9.54 -6.44 14.99
N TRP A 159 8.76 -6.54 13.93
CA TRP A 159 7.60 -7.45 13.88
C TRP A 159 8.03 -8.91 13.88
N GLU A 160 9.15 -9.23 13.19
CA GLU A 160 9.74 -10.59 13.20
C GLU A 160 10.34 -10.92 14.57
N ASN A 161 11.12 -10.00 15.16
CA ASN A 161 11.73 -10.16 16.46
C ASN A 161 10.70 -10.41 17.58
N ASN A 162 9.55 -9.75 17.48
CA ASN A 162 8.44 -9.90 18.41
C ASN A 162 7.49 -11.06 18.03
N LYS A 163 7.84 -11.89 17.03
CA LYS A 163 7.03 -13.00 16.51
C LYS A 163 5.63 -12.60 16.02
N ILE A 164 5.47 -11.35 15.64
CA ILE A 164 4.24 -10.82 15.05
C ILE A 164 4.16 -11.18 13.57
N LEU A 165 5.32 -11.21 12.88
CA LEU A 165 5.46 -11.57 11.48
C LEU A 165 6.31 -12.85 11.35
N SER A 166 5.74 -13.90 10.76
CA SER A 166 6.46 -15.06 10.24
C SER A 166 6.71 -14.84 8.76
N LYS A 167 7.96 -14.90 8.29
CA LYS A 167 8.32 -14.57 6.93
C LYS A 167 9.20 -15.65 6.30
N GLN A 168 9.03 -15.86 4.99
CA GLN A 168 9.85 -16.71 4.12
C GLN A 168 10.23 -15.93 2.87
N PHE A 169 11.39 -16.22 2.29
CA PHE A 169 11.79 -15.64 1.01
C PHE A 169 11.27 -16.51 -0.14
N GLY A 170 10.72 -15.85 -1.15
CA GLY A 170 10.35 -16.47 -2.41
C GLY A 170 11.55 -16.63 -3.36
N GLU A 171 11.32 -17.23 -4.50
CA GLU A 171 12.29 -17.24 -5.59
C GLU A 171 12.55 -15.82 -6.09
N ARG A 172 13.79 -15.59 -6.50
CA ARG A 172 14.22 -14.28 -7.02
C ARG A 172 13.53 -13.95 -8.33
N ILE A 173 12.94 -12.75 -8.42
CA ILE A 173 12.31 -12.22 -9.63
C ILE A 173 13.12 -11.02 -10.13
N GLY A 174 13.71 -11.15 -11.31
CA GLY A 174 14.63 -10.15 -11.83
C GLY A 174 15.81 -9.91 -10.88
N ASN A 175 15.93 -8.71 -10.33
CA ASN A 175 16.95 -8.32 -9.34
C ASN A 175 16.40 -8.16 -7.91
N ALA A 176 15.23 -8.68 -7.61
CA ALA A 176 14.54 -8.55 -6.34
C ALA A 176 14.36 -9.90 -5.65
N ASP A 177 14.50 -9.89 -4.32
CA ASP A 177 14.28 -11.04 -3.44
C ASP A 177 12.96 -10.78 -2.68
N PRO A 178 11.81 -11.29 -3.18
CA PRO A 178 10.53 -11.10 -2.52
C PRO A 178 10.42 -11.92 -1.25
N PHE A 179 9.53 -11.52 -0.36
CA PHE A 179 9.10 -12.38 0.75
C PHE A 179 7.58 -12.52 0.79
N TYR A 180 7.13 -13.56 1.46
CA TYR A 180 5.75 -13.78 1.86
C TYR A 180 5.71 -14.25 3.32
N GLY A 181 4.58 -14.04 3.97
CA GLY A 181 4.46 -14.44 5.37
C GLY A 181 3.09 -14.16 5.96
N THR A 182 3.03 -14.30 7.29
CA THR A 182 1.80 -14.11 8.04
C THR A 182 2.05 -13.16 9.21
N TYR A 183 1.29 -12.08 9.26
CA TYR A 183 1.20 -11.19 10.40
C TYR A 183 0.11 -11.71 11.34
N THR A 184 0.39 -11.75 12.64
CA THR A 184 -0.56 -12.19 13.67
C THR A 184 -1.03 -10.97 14.45
N TYR A 185 -2.34 -10.72 14.43
CA TYR A 185 -2.98 -9.67 15.21
C TYR A 185 -2.95 -9.96 16.71
N PRO A 186 -3.09 -8.94 17.58
CA PRO A 186 -3.16 -9.13 19.04
C PRO A 186 -4.31 -10.04 19.48
N ASP A 187 -5.41 -10.09 18.71
CA ASP A 187 -6.58 -10.96 18.95
C ASP A 187 -6.40 -12.38 18.40
N GLY A 188 -5.26 -12.72 17.82
CA GLY A 188 -4.97 -14.02 17.21
C GLY A 188 -5.39 -14.17 15.75
N GLY A 189 -6.09 -13.19 15.18
CA GLY A 189 -6.39 -13.13 13.74
C GLY A 189 -5.11 -13.06 12.91
N LYS A 190 -5.22 -13.33 11.62
CA LYS A 190 -4.07 -13.39 10.71
C LYS A 190 -4.29 -12.53 9.47
N MET A 191 -3.21 -11.96 8.95
CA MET A 191 -3.12 -11.27 7.68
C MET A 191 -1.97 -11.86 6.88
N ASN A 192 -2.20 -12.16 5.61
CA ASN A 192 -1.11 -12.53 4.71
C ASN A 192 -0.32 -11.28 4.32
N VAL A 193 0.99 -11.39 4.24
CA VAL A 193 1.86 -10.28 3.86
C VAL A 193 2.78 -10.75 2.75
N ILE A 194 2.85 -9.99 1.68
CA ILE A 194 3.86 -10.15 0.65
C ILE A 194 4.62 -8.85 0.44
N ASN A 195 5.84 -8.99 -0.04
CA ASN A 195 6.66 -7.86 -0.45
C ASN A 195 7.09 -8.06 -1.90
N ILE A 196 6.76 -7.10 -2.74
CA ILE A 196 7.11 -7.10 -4.16
C ILE A 196 8.10 -5.98 -4.48
N LYS A 197 8.77 -6.06 -5.63
CA LYS A 197 9.62 -4.98 -6.14
C LYS A 197 8.81 -3.68 -6.26
N HIS A 198 9.45 -2.54 -6.02
CA HIS A 198 8.80 -1.26 -6.24
C HIS A 198 8.37 -1.11 -7.70
N THR A 199 7.08 -0.99 -7.93
CA THR A 199 6.47 -1.15 -9.24
C THR A 199 6.90 -0.07 -10.25
N THR A 200 7.38 1.11 -9.82
CA THR A 200 8.04 2.08 -10.71
C THR A 200 9.18 1.47 -11.55
N PHE A 201 9.82 0.39 -11.07
CA PHE A 201 10.92 -0.28 -11.75
C PHE A 201 10.52 -1.58 -12.44
N VAL A 202 9.24 -1.90 -12.52
CA VAL A 202 8.68 -3.07 -13.21
C VAL A 202 8.12 -2.63 -14.56
N LEU A 203 9.02 -2.37 -15.50
CA LEU A 203 8.66 -1.73 -16.77
C LEU A 203 8.36 -2.73 -17.89
N LYS A 204 8.84 -3.97 -17.78
CA LYS A 204 8.69 -4.99 -18.81
C LYS A 204 7.49 -5.88 -18.53
N ARG A 205 6.75 -6.23 -19.58
CA ARG A 205 5.57 -7.09 -19.46
C ARG A 205 5.91 -8.45 -18.85
N GLU A 206 7.01 -9.03 -19.24
CA GLU A 206 7.44 -10.33 -18.71
C GLU A 206 7.66 -10.29 -17.19
N GLU A 207 8.26 -9.21 -16.68
CA GLU A 207 8.46 -9.03 -15.24
C GLU A 207 7.13 -8.74 -14.52
N GLN A 208 6.18 -8.03 -15.15
CA GLN A 208 4.83 -7.85 -14.60
C GLN A 208 4.12 -9.20 -14.46
N ASP A 209 4.21 -10.07 -15.46
CA ASP A 209 3.62 -11.40 -15.45
C ASP A 209 4.26 -12.32 -14.37
N GLU A 210 5.57 -12.18 -14.12
CA GLU A 210 6.26 -12.90 -13.02
C GLU A 210 5.75 -12.42 -11.65
N TRP A 211 5.60 -11.12 -11.46
CA TRP A 211 5.05 -10.56 -10.22
C TRP A 211 3.58 -10.92 -10.03
N ALA A 212 2.77 -10.93 -11.09
CA ALA A 212 1.39 -11.40 -11.03
C ALA A 212 1.30 -12.85 -10.54
N LYS A 213 2.11 -13.76 -11.11
CA LYS A 213 2.21 -15.16 -10.67
C LYS A 213 2.66 -15.29 -9.21
N PHE A 214 3.62 -14.48 -8.76
CA PHE A 214 4.06 -14.47 -7.38
C PHE A 214 2.93 -14.05 -6.43
N ILE A 215 2.20 -12.97 -6.75
CA ILE A 215 1.06 -12.50 -5.94
C ILE A 215 -0.04 -13.58 -5.93
N GLU A 216 -0.42 -14.10 -7.08
CA GLU A 216 -1.44 -15.15 -7.21
C GLU A 216 -1.09 -16.39 -6.40
N SER A 217 0.18 -16.83 -6.41
CA SER A 217 0.61 -18.03 -5.68
C SER A 217 0.57 -17.88 -4.16
N HIS A 218 0.65 -16.66 -3.63
CA HIS A 218 0.69 -16.40 -2.18
C HIS A 218 -0.55 -15.69 -1.65
N LEU A 219 -1.32 -15.03 -2.51
CA LEU A 219 -2.56 -14.29 -2.20
C LEU A 219 -3.65 -14.60 -3.23
N SER A 220 -3.89 -15.89 -3.54
CA SER A 220 -4.75 -16.30 -4.66
C SER A 220 -6.16 -15.69 -4.63
N GLU A 221 -6.82 -15.69 -3.46
CA GLU A 221 -8.16 -15.13 -3.31
C GLU A 221 -8.17 -13.61 -3.50
N ALA A 222 -7.18 -12.90 -2.92
CA ALA A 222 -7.03 -11.47 -3.09
C ALA A 222 -6.70 -11.09 -4.54
N PHE A 223 -5.82 -11.86 -5.21
CA PHE A 223 -5.48 -11.65 -6.60
C PHE A 223 -6.72 -11.85 -7.51
N THR A 224 -7.44 -12.96 -7.31
CA THR A 224 -8.67 -13.25 -8.06
C THR A 224 -9.73 -12.17 -7.83
N GLN A 225 -9.92 -11.71 -6.60
CA GLN A 225 -10.87 -10.63 -6.30
C GLN A 225 -10.52 -9.34 -7.06
N LEU A 226 -9.24 -8.91 -7.03
CA LEU A 226 -8.81 -7.68 -7.71
C LEU A 226 -8.86 -7.80 -9.23
N SER A 227 -8.49 -8.95 -9.80
CA SER A 227 -8.51 -9.16 -11.26
C SER A 227 -9.92 -9.26 -11.84
N ASN A 228 -10.95 -9.46 -11.01
CA ASN A 228 -12.36 -9.60 -11.42
C ASN A 228 -13.21 -8.37 -11.01
N ILE A 229 -12.59 -7.27 -10.67
CA ILE A 229 -13.26 -6.01 -10.32
C ILE A 229 -14.10 -5.44 -11.48
#